data_a259e168034b07fc4b94439d06ae81ee
#
_entry.id   a259e168034b07fc4b94439d06ae81ee
#
_cell.length_a   1.000
_cell.length_b   1.000
_cell.length_c   1.000
_cell.angle_alpha   90.00
_cell.angle_beta   90.00
_cell.angle_gamma   90.00
#
_symmetry.space_group_name_H-M   'P 1'
#
loop_
_entity.id
_entity.type
_entity.pdbx_description
1 polymer ?
#
loop_
_entity_poly.entity_id
_entity_poly.type
_entity_poly.pdbx_seq_one_letter_code
_entity_poly.pdbx_strand_id
1 'polypeptide(L)'
;MQQNAVSPSYVTAELQARDHWANHGFIEAASSARSAAEIALDAGDTESWWNMTFFQAESLLAAGLFEECADVAGALISQPRHASERMQARVRILLSKAWQGAGLLEKAAEEAMAAASLMAGDADDEVSVTASLALIAALGESGRLDEAWAESLNLASVISSEVDEQLLGNVYWAIGNAAFLSSRVDEGLRFHDLAASTFSPARNLEVWARFNNASAAMRLAADLADSATLRCIERAELATDVIGGSEENILLQKMNRGHWNFLAGDPAGAVQLLDGVCEREDVLPPQALGEACLLLGRAQKALGDMASAQQNLLKAAHHFEAAGAEQRADQAREYLTADV
;
A
#
# COMPACT_ATOMS: atom_id res chain seq x y z
N MET A 1 14.91 -31.53 30.80
CA MET A 1 14.63 -30.64 29.66
C MET A 1 15.86 -30.69 28.78
N GLN A 2 15.84 -31.49 27.71
CA GLN A 2 16.88 -31.42 26.67
C GLN A 2 16.64 -30.13 25.88
N GLN A 3 17.58 -29.18 25.89
CA GLN A 3 17.65 -28.16 24.89
C GLN A 3 17.86 -28.89 23.56
N ASN A 4 16.84 -28.91 22.72
CA ASN A 4 17.00 -29.35 21.33
C ASN A 4 18.04 -28.42 20.70
N ALA A 5 19.22 -28.96 20.42
CA ALA A 5 20.23 -28.23 19.69
C ALA A 5 19.66 -27.94 18.31
N VAL A 6 19.55 -26.64 17.97
CA VAL A 6 19.05 -26.19 16.68
C VAL A 6 19.86 -26.86 15.57
N SER A 7 19.18 -27.52 14.63
CA SER A 7 19.87 -28.26 13.56
C SER A 7 20.72 -27.30 12.71
N PRO A 8 21.99 -27.63 12.38
CA PRO A 8 22.80 -26.81 11.48
C PRO A 8 22.15 -26.52 10.13
N SER A 9 21.35 -27.46 9.61
CA SER A 9 20.57 -27.27 8.36
C SER A 9 19.47 -26.23 8.53
N TYR A 10 18.79 -26.18 9.67
CA TYR A 10 17.80 -25.14 9.98
C TYR A 10 18.47 -23.75 9.98
N VAL A 11 19.57 -23.61 10.74
CA VAL A 11 20.29 -22.32 10.83
C VAL A 11 20.75 -21.84 9.46
N THR A 12 21.23 -22.76 8.61
CA THR A 12 21.65 -22.41 7.25
C THR A 12 20.47 -21.89 6.41
N ALA A 13 19.32 -22.59 6.45
CA ALA A 13 18.14 -22.20 5.69
C ALA A 13 17.55 -20.87 6.21
N GLU A 14 17.50 -20.65 7.52
CA GLU A 14 17.07 -19.39 8.12
C GLU A 14 17.99 -18.23 7.72
N LEU A 15 19.31 -18.40 7.78
CA LEU A 15 20.25 -17.35 7.35
C LEU A 15 20.12 -17.03 5.87
N GLN A 16 19.95 -18.05 5.02
CA GLN A 16 19.70 -17.84 3.59
C GLN A 16 18.41 -17.05 3.35
N ALA A 17 17.33 -17.39 4.06
CA ALA A 17 16.07 -16.66 3.95
C ALA A 17 16.23 -15.17 4.28
N ARG A 18 16.93 -14.86 5.37
CA ARG A 18 17.21 -13.48 5.80
C ARG A 18 18.15 -12.73 4.87
N ASP A 19 19.16 -13.41 4.31
CA ASP A 19 20.08 -12.84 3.32
C ASP A 19 19.37 -12.51 2.01
N HIS A 20 18.56 -13.43 1.50
CA HIS A 20 17.74 -13.15 0.32
C HIS A 20 16.79 -11.98 0.54
N TRP A 21 16.12 -11.90 1.70
CA TRP A 21 15.26 -10.78 2.06
C TRP A 21 16.03 -9.45 2.05
N ALA A 22 17.20 -9.42 2.69
CA ALA A 22 18.03 -8.21 2.75
C ALA A 22 18.51 -7.72 1.38
N ASN A 23 18.60 -8.64 0.40
CA ASN A 23 18.95 -8.35 -0.99
C ASN A 23 17.72 -8.23 -1.92
N HIS A 24 16.51 -8.04 -1.37
CA HIS A 24 15.24 -7.96 -2.10
C HIS A 24 14.90 -9.19 -2.98
N GLY A 25 15.54 -10.32 -2.75
CA GLY A 25 15.21 -11.61 -3.37
C GLY A 25 14.04 -12.29 -2.63
N PHE A 26 12.84 -11.73 -2.71
CA PHE A 26 11.71 -12.14 -1.88
C PHE A 26 11.19 -13.54 -2.21
N ILE A 27 11.25 -13.97 -3.46
CA ILE A 27 10.86 -15.34 -3.87
C ILE A 27 11.83 -16.37 -3.29
N GLU A 28 13.14 -16.10 -3.38
CA GLU A 28 14.19 -16.95 -2.80
C GLU A 28 14.12 -16.95 -1.27
N ALA A 29 13.79 -15.80 -0.66
CA ALA A 29 13.55 -15.69 0.78
C ALA A 29 12.39 -16.60 1.21
N ALA A 30 11.25 -16.56 0.50
CA ALA A 30 10.11 -17.42 0.77
C ALA A 30 10.45 -18.91 0.63
N SER A 31 11.21 -19.30 -0.40
CA SER A 31 11.64 -20.68 -0.62
C SER A 31 12.57 -21.18 0.50
N SER A 32 13.54 -20.36 0.91
CA SER A 32 14.46 -20.70 1.99
C SER A 32 13.75 -20.77 3.35
N ALA A 33 12.79 -19.87 3.60
CA ALA A 33 11.96 -19.86 4.80
C ALA A 33 11.08 -21.11 4.89
N ARG A 34 10.49 -21.55 3.77
CA ARG A 34 9.76 -22.83 3.69
C ARG A 34 10.65 -24.00 4.11
N SER A 35 11.86 -24.08 3.55
CA SER A 35 12.79 -25.17 3.89
C SER A 35 13.16 -25.17 5.37
N ALA A 36 13.37 -23.98 5.97
CA ALA A 36 13.63 -23.85 7.41
C ALA A 36 12.40 -24.30 8.23
N ALA A 37 11.19 -23.91 7.83
CA ALA A 37 9.96 -24.32 8.49
C ALA A 37 9.75 -25.84 8.46
N GLU A 38 10.00 -26.49 7.33
CA GLU A 38 9.91 -27.95 7.19
C GLU A 38 10.89 -28.67 8.12
N ILE A 39 12.15 -28.22 8.19
CA ILE A 39 13.17 -28.78 9.10
C ILE A 39 12.75 -28.60 10.57
N ALA A 40 12.20 -27.45 10.93
CA ALA A 40 11.71 -27.19 12.27
C ALA A 40 10.52 -28.09 12.64
N LEU A 41 9.59 -28.30 11.70
CA LEU A 41 8.43 -29.17 11.87
C LEU A 41 8.85 -30.64 12.10
N ASP A 42 9.78 -31.12 11.28
CA ASP A 42 10.33 -32.49 11.41
C ASP A 42 11.06 -32.70 12.75
N ALA A 43 11.67 -31.64 13.29
CA ALA A 43 12.31 -31.66 14.60
C ALA A 43 11.31 -31.48 15.77
N GLY A 44 10.03 -31.22 15.50
CA GLY A 44 9.01 -30.91 16.51
C GLY A 44 9.19 -29.52 17.15
N ASP A 45 9.96 -28.62 16.56
CA ASP A 45 10.17 -27.26 17.01
C ASP A 45 9.07 -26.35 16.44
N THR A 46 7.97 -26.31 17.17
CA THR A 46 6.76 -25.56 16.76
C THR A 46 6.99 -24.04 16.69
N GLU A 47 7.86 -23.50 17.55
CA GLU A 47 8.15 -22.07 17.60
C GLU A 47 8.93 -21.66 16.34
N SER A 48 10.01 -22.35 16.01
CA SER A 48 10.79 -22.09 14.79
C SER A 48 9.97 -22.34 13.53
N TRP A 49 9.13 -23.38 13.51
CA TRP A 49 8.19 -23.62 12.42
C TRP A 49 7.26 -22.43 12.20
N TRP A 50 6.64 -21.94 13.27
CA TRP A 50 5.72 -20.80 13.18
C TRP A 50 6.42 -19.54 12.65
N ASN A 51 7.58 -19.21 13.22
CA ASN A 51 8.36 -18.05 12.84
C ASN A 51 8.78 -18.09 11.37
N MET A 52 9.24 -19.23 10.88
CA MET A 52 9.66 -19.38 9.48
C MET A 52 8.49 -19.43 8.51
N THR A 53 7.37 -20.02 8.90
CA THR A 53 6.13 -20.00 8.10
C THR A 53 5.57 -18.57 8.00
N PHE A 54 5.61 -17.80 9.09
CA PHE A 54 5.21 -16.39 9.07
C PHE A 54 6.16 -15.57 8.18
N PHE A 55 7.47 -15.77 8.29
CA PHE A 55 8.45 -15.10 7.45
C PHE A 55 8.33 -15.48 5.97
N GLN A 56 7.96 -16.75 5.66
CA GLN A 56 7.61 -17.17 4.31
C GLN A 56 6.43 -16.36 3.77
N ALA A 57 5.35 -16.20 4.55
CA ALA A 57 4.19 -15.44 4.14
C ALA A 57 4.51 -13.94 3.95
N GLU A 58 5.33 -13.34 4.83
CA GLU A 58 5.83 -11.97 4.64
C GLU A 58 6.63 -11.82 3.34
N SER A 59 7.48 -12.82 3.03
CA SER A 59 8.28 -12.82 1.80
C SER A 59 7.41 -12.94 0.55
N LEU A 60 6.37 -13.76 0.58
CA LEU A 60 5.40 -13.88 -0.51
C LEU A 60 4.62 -12.59 -0.71
N LEU A 61 4.20 -11.92 0.37
CA LEU A 61 3.56 -10.62 0.29
C LEU A 61 4.46 -9.58 -0.38
N ALA A 62 5.73 -9.52 0.03
CA ALA A 62 6.71 -8.59 -0.55
C ALA A 62 7.03 -8.90 -2.02
N ALA A 63 6.90 -10.16 -2.44
CA ALA A 63 7.02 -10.59 -3.83
C ALA A 63 5.78 -10.31 -4.69
N GLY A 64 4.67 -9.83 -4.10
CA GLY A 64 3.38 -9.64 -4.79
C GLY A 64 2.60 -10.93 -5.04
N LEU A 65 3.01 -12.05 -4.42
CA LEU A 65 2.35 -13.36 -4.53
C LEU A 65 1.24 -13.48 -3.47
N PHE A 66 0.17 -12.71 -3.66
CA PHE A 66 -0.84 -12.44 -2.65
C PHE A 66 -1.66 -13.67 -2.27
N GLU A 67 -2.10 -14.46 -3.24
CA GLU A 67 -2.88 -15.67 -2.98
C GLU A 67 -2.03 -16.72 -2.24
N GLU A 68 -0.79 -16.92 -2.66
CA GLU A 68 0.14 -17.83 -2.00
C GLU A 68 0.47 -17.36 -0.56
N CYS A 69 0.62 -16.06 -0.35
CA CYS A 69 0.76 -15.48 0.98
C CYS A 69 -0.45 -15.80 1.86
N ALA A 70 -1.66 -15.63 1.34
CA ALA A 70 -2.89 -15.90 2.07
C ALA A 70 -3.04 -17.38 2.43
N ASP A 71 -2.66 -18.29 1.54
CA ASP A 71 -2.68 -19.74 1.81
C ASP A 71 -1.72 -20.12 2.95
N VAL A 72 -0.49 -19.61 2.90
CA VAL A 72 0.54 -19.86 3.94
C VAL A 72 0.13 -19.25 5.28
N ALA A 73 -0.34 -18.01 5.29
CA ALA A 73 -0.81 -17.35 6.51
C ALA A 73 -2.07 -18.03 7.10
N GLY A 74 -3.00 -18.48 6.23
CA GLY A 74 -4.18 -19.24 6.64
C GLY A 74 -3.86 -20.54 7.37
N ALA A 75 -2.78 -21.22 6.98
CA ALA A 75 -2.30 -22.41 7.68
C ALA A 75 -1.91 -22.11 9.14
N LEU A 76 -1.34 -20.93 9.43
CA LEU A 76 -1.00 -20.49 10.79
C LEU A 76 -2.25 -20.25 11.66
N ILE A 77 -3.30 -19.66 11.10
CA ILE A 77 -4.57 -19.45 11.81
C ILE A 77 -5.26 -20.78 12.15
N SER A 78 -5.14 -21.77 11.26
CA SER A 78 -5.75 -23.09 11.44
C SER A 78 -5.13 -23.88 12.60
N GLN A 79 -4.00 -23.45 13.16
CA GLN A 79 -3.30 -24.09 14.28
C GLN A 79 -3.25 -23.21 15.55
N PRO A 80 -4.39 -22.79 16.12
CA PRO A 80 -4.47 -21.78 17.19
C PRO A 80 -3.88 -22.24 18.53
N ARG A 81 -3.60 -23.53 18.73
CA ARG A 81 -3.21 -24.09 20.04
C ARG A 81 -1.86 -23.61 20.56
N HIS A 82 -1.05 -22.95 19.72
CA HIS A 82 0.29 -22.48 20.08
C HIS A 82 0.51 -20.99 19.86
N ALA A 83 -0.48 -20.25 19.34
CA ALA A 83 -0.35 -18.84 19.02
C ALA A 83 -1.06 -17.97 20.07
N SER A 84 -0.34 -17.01 20.65
CA SER A 84 -0.93 -15.95 21.47
C SER A 84 -1.86 -15.06 20.62
N GLU A 85 -2.76 -14.30 21.26
CA GLU A 85 -3.62 -13.32 20.57
C GLU A 85 -2.80 -12.35 19.71
N ARG A 86 -1.65 -11.90 20.23
CA ARG A 86 -0.70 -11.07 19.50
C ARG A 86 -0.17 -11.74 18.23
N MET A 87 0.18 -13.00 18.27
CA MET A 87 0.62 -13.77 17.10
C MET A 87 -0.51 -13.94 16.09
N GLN A 88 -1.72 -14.25 16.56
CA GLN A 88 -2.91 -14.35 15.70
C GLN A 88 -3.24 -13.01 15.02
N ALA A 89 -3.15 -11.90 15.75
CA ALA A 89 -3.34 -10.56 15.19
C ALA A 89 -2.33 -10.25 14.09
N ARG A 90 -1.04 -10.56 14.29
CA ARG A 90 -0.01 -10.40 13.24
C ARG A 90 -0.32 -11.17 11.96
N VAL A 91 -0.78 -12.42 12.09
CA VAL A 91 -1.17 -13.23 10.92
C VAL A 91 -2.37 -12.62 10.20
N ARG A 92 -3.38 -12.15 10.95
CA ARG A 92 -4.55 -11.51 10.36
C ARG A 92 -4.24 -10.18 9.67
N ILE A 93 -3.32 -9.39 10.22
CA ILE A 93 -2.79 -8.19 9.54
C ILE A 93 -2.14 -8.56 8.21
N LEU A 94 -1.36 -9.64 8.19
CA LEU A 94 -0.69 -10.13 6.98
C LEU A 94 -1.73 -10.61 5.94
N LEU A 95 -2.74 -11.37 6.38
CA LEU A 95 -3.86 -11.80 5.54
C LEU A 95 -4.64 -10.62 4.96
N SER A 96 -4.94 -9.62 5.79
CA SER A 96 -5.60 -8.40 5.31
C SER A 96 -4.83 -7.75 4.17
N LYS A 97 -3.51 -7.58 4.31
CA LYS A 97 -2.65 -7.02 3.27
C LYS A 97 -2.60 -7.91 2.01
N ALA A 98 -2.57 -9.23 2.19
CA ALA A 98 -2.59 -10.17 1.07
C ALA A 98 -3.91 -10.08 0.29
N TRP A 99 -5.06 -10.02 0.99
CA TRP A 99 -6.36 -9.87 0.35
C TRP A 99 -6.55 -8.50 -0.31
N GLN A 100 -5.96 -7.42 0.26
CA GLN A 100 -5.91 -6.10 -0.40
C GLN A 100 -5.15 -6.20 -1.74
N GLY A 101 -3.95 -6.78 -1.73
CA GLY A 101 -3.14 -6.96 -2.94
C GLY A 101 -3.83 -7.84 -4.00
N ALA A 102 -4.63 -8.83 -3.57
CA ALA A 102 -5.44 -9.67 -4.44
C ALA A 102 -6.76 -9.00 -4.90
N GLY A 103 -7.06 -7.78 -4.44
CA GLY A 103 -8.30 -7.06 -4.77
C GLY A 103 -9.56 -7.59 -4.04
N LEU A 104 -9.40 -8.47 -3.04
CA LEU A 104 -10.50 -9.06 -2.26
C LEU A 104 -10.78 -8.21 -1.02
N LEU A 105 -11.23 -6.97 -1.23
CA LEU A 105 -11.29 -5.90 -0.24
C LEU A 105 -12.20 -6.22 0.97
N GLU A 106 -13.32 -6.91 0.78
CA GLU A 106 -14.20 -7.32 1.88
C GLU A 106 -13.48 -8.32 2.82
N LYS A 107 -12.77 -9.31 2.25
CA LYS A 107 -11.97 -10.24 3.07
C LYS A 107 -10.84 -9.53 3.80
N ALA A 108 -10.23 -8.55 3.16
CA ALA A 108 -9.20 -7.73 3.78
C ALA A 108 -9.75 -6.99 5.02
N ALA A 109 -10.92 -6.37 4.90
CA ALA A 109 -11.58 -5.68 5.99
C ALA A 109 -12.00 -6.64 7.12
N GLU A 110 -12.51 -7.83 6.81
CA GLU A 110 -12.86 -8.86 7.80
C GLU A 110 -11.64 -9.28 8.64
N GLU A 111 -10.50 -9.57 7.99
CA GLU A 111 -9.29 -9.97 8.69
C GLU A 111 -8.68 -8.82 9.50
N ALA A 112 -8.72 -7.58 9.00
CA ALA A 112 -8.27 -6.41 9.74
C ALA A 112 -9.13 -6.14 10.99
N MET A 113 -10.46 -6.23 10.87
CA MET A 113 -11.38 -6.12 12.01
C MET A 113 -11.11 -7.20 13.06
N ALA A 114 -10.89 -8.44 12.63
CA ALA A 114 -10.55 -9.53 13.55
C ALA A 114 -9.20 -9.30 14.24
N ALA A 115 -8.20 -8.75 13.55
CA ALA A 115 -6.91 -8.38 14.14
C ALA A 115 -7.05 -7.28 15.19
N ALA A 116 -7.77 -6.21 14.87
CA ALA A 116 -8.03 -5.09 15.78
C ALA A 116 -8.80 -5.56 17.03
N SER A 117 -9.78 -6.45 16.87
CA SER A 117 -10.55 -7.03 17.99
C SER A 117 -9.69 -7.85 18.95
N LEU A 118 -8.71 -8.61 18.45
CA LEU A 118 -7.77 -9.39 19.28
C LEU A 118 -6.86 -8.50 20.11
N MET A 119 -6.58 -7.29 19.64
CA MET A 119 -5.67 -6.33 20.30
C MET A 119 -6.38 -5.23 21.05
N ALA A 120 -7.71 -5.32 21.19
CA ALA A 120 -8.50 -4.31 21.91
C ALA A 120 -8.08 -4.20 23.38
N GLY A 121 -7.65 -3.02 23.80
CA GLY A 121 -7.28 -2.73 25.19
C GLY A 121 -5.78 -2.47 25.42
N ASP A 122 -4.93 -2.66 24.44
CA ASP A 122 -3.49 -2.33 24.52
C ASP A 122 -3.13 -1.32 23.42
N ALA A 123 -3.51 -0.06 23.65
CA ALA A 123 -3.41 1.00 22.65
C ALA A 123 -1.98 1.40 22.27
N ASP A 124 -1.02 1.16 23.16
CA ASP A 124 0.41 1.49 22.92
C ASP A 124 1.22 0.31 22.37
N ASP A 125 0.62 -0.87 22.26
CA ASP A 125 1.26 -2.02 21.63
C ASP A 125 1.41 -1.80 20.10
N GLU A 126 2.61 -1.97 19.58
CA GLU A 126 2.93 -1.87 18.15
C GLU A 126 1.99 -2.70 17.26
N VAL A 127 1.62 -3.92 17.71
CA VAL A 127 0.71 -4.79 16.96
C VAL A 127 -0.72 -4.24 16.97
N SER A 128 -1.16 -3.65 18.10
CA SER A 128 -2.45 -2.98 18.20
C SER A 128 -2.55 -1.81 17.22
N VAL A 129 -1.55 -0.94 17.23
CA VAL A 129 -1.47 0.19 16.29
C VAL A 129 -1.46 -0.30 14.84
N THR A 130 -0.65 -1.32 14.54
CA THR A 130 -0.56 -1.88 13.18
C THR A 130 -1.88 -2.54 12.75
N ALA A 131 -2.63 -3.15 13.67
CA ALA A 131 -3.96 -3.69 13.39
C ALA A 131 -4.98 -2.59 13.05
N SER A 132 -5.00 -1.49 13.81
CA SER A 132 -5.84 -0.33 13.49
C SER A 132 -5.44 0.32 12.16
N LEU A 133 -4.14 0.41 11.85
CA LEU A 133 -3.67 0.89 10.54
C LEU A 133 -4.17 0.01 9.39
N ALA A 134 -4.08 -1.32 9.54
CA ALA A 134 -4.58 -2.27 8.55
C ALA A 134 -6.11 -2.14 8.38
N LEU A 135 -6.84 -1.92 9.49
CA LEU A 135 -8.28 -1.73 9.46
C LEU A 135 -8.67 -0.42 8.74
N ILE A 136 -8.02 0.69 9.05
CA ILE A 136 -8.26 1.98 8.37
C ILE A 136 -8.02 1.86 6.87
N ALA A 137 -6.91 1.22 6.46
CA ALA A 137 -6.58 1.02 5.06
C ALA A 137 -7.63 0.14 4.35
N ALA A 138 -7.95 -1.03 4.91
CA ALA A 138 -8.90 -1.97 4.32
C ALA A 138 -10.33 -1.37 4.21
N LEU A 139 -10.79 -0.64 5.23
CA LEU A 139 -12.07 0.07 5.19
C LEU A 139 -12.07 1.18 4.14
N GLY A 140 -10.97 1.94 4.04
CA GLY A 140 -10.83 3.00 3.04
C GLY A 140 -10.89 2.47 1.61
N GLU A 141 -10.16 1.40 1.32
CA GLU A 141 -10.12 0.77 0.00
C GLU A 141 -11.43 0.05 -0.37
N SER A 142 -12.13 -0.54 0.60
CA SER A 142 -13.46 -1.14 0.39
C SER A 142 -14.59 -0.11 0.27
N GLY A 143 -14.29 1.21 0.32
CA GLY A 143 -15.27 2.28 0.21
C GLY A 143 -16.10 2.52 1.50
N ARG A 144 -15.78 1.86 2.60
CA ARG A 144 -16.42 2.04 3.92
C ARG A 144 -15.86 3.28 4.64
N LEU A 145 -15.95 4.44 3.98
CA LEU A 145 -15.23 5.66 4.34
C LEU A 145 -15.62 6.22 5.73
N ASP A 146 -16.89 6.15 6.10
CA ASP A 146 -17.35 6.61 7.42
C ASP A 146 -16.76 5.77 8.56
N GLU A 147 -16.64 4.45 8.34
CA GLU A 147 -16.05 3.55 9.32
C GLU A 147 -14.53 3.74 9.39
N ALA A 148 -13.85 3.89 8.23
CA ALA A 148 -12.43 4.22 8.18
C ALA A 148 -12.11 5.53 8.93
N TRP A 149 -12.95 6.54 8.77
CA TRP A 149 -12.82 7.81 9.48
C TRP A 149 -13.07 7.68 10.99
N ALA A 150 -14.10 6.92 11.39
CA ALA A 150 -14.37 6.66 12.81
C ALA A 150 -13.21 5.95 13.50
N GLU A 151 -12.62 4.91 12.86
CA GLU A 151 -11.45 4.21 13.38
C GLU A 151 -10.21 5.12 13.41
N SER A 152 -10.05 6.00 12.41
CA SER A 152 -8.99 7.01 12.39
C SER A 152 -9.05 7.95 13.58
N LEU A 153 -10.25 8.43 13.95
CA LEU A 153 -10.47 9.26 15.13
C LEU A 153 -10.22 8.49 16.44
N ASN A 154 -10.63 7.23 16.50
CA ASN A 154 -10.36 6.35 17.62
C ASN A 154 -8.84 6.21 17.82
N LEU A 155 -8.09 5.82 16.78
CA LEU A 155 -6.64 5.68 16.84
C LEU A 155 -5.96 7.00 17.24
N ALA A 156 -6.38 8.13 16.66
CA ALA A 156 -5.82 9.44 16.98
C ALA A 156 -6.05 9.84 18.46
N SER A 157 -7.10 9.33 19.10
CA SER A 157 -7.44 9.64 20.49
C SER A 157 -6.64 8.82 21.50
N VAL A 158 -6.13 7.66 21.12
CA VAL A 158 -5.48 6.70 22.03
C VAL A 158 -3.96 6.59 21.78
N ILE A 159 -3.46 7.03 20.62
CA ILE A 159 -2.04 6.92 20.31
C ILE A 159 -1.20 7.84 21.22
N SER A 160 -0.23 7.25 21.90
CA SER A 160 0.72 7.98 22.72
C SER A 160 1.84 8.62 21.91
N SER A 161 2.38 9.74 22.37
CA SER A 161 3.59 10.36 21.82
C SER A 161 4.86 9.58 22.14
N GLU A 162 4.79 8.52 22.95
CA GLU A 162 5.91 7.67 23.33
C GLU A 162 6.16 6.53 22.31
N VAL A 163 5.24 6.35 21.35
CA VAL A 163 5.38 5.38 20.26
C VAL A 163 6.56 5.75 19.36
N ASP A 164 7.18 4.76 18.72
CA ASP A 164 8.27 4.99 17.75
C ASP A 164 7.84 6.02 16.69
N GLU A 165 8.71 6.99 16.39
CA GLU A 165 8.42 8.08 15.45
C GLU A 165 8.02 7.57 14.06
N GLN A 166 8.61 6.45 13.59
CA GLN A 166 8.24 5.88 12.29
C GLN A 166 6.81 5.33 12.31
N LEU A 167 6.42 4.67 13.40
CA LEU A 167 5.07 4.17 13.58
C LEU A 167 4.08 5.32 13.72
N LEU A 168 4.42 6.36 14.47
CA LEU A 168 3.60 7.57 14.60
C LEU A 168 3.41 8.28 13.25
N GLY A 169 4.47 8.37 12.44
CA GLY A 169 4.39 8.89 11.08
C GLY A 169 3.41 8.09 10.21
N ASN A 170 3.45 6.75 10.29
CA ASN A 170 2.51 5.88 9.59
C ASN A 170 1.06 6.09 10.06
N VAL A 171 0.85 6.31 11.36
CA VAL A 171 -0.48 6.64 11.92
C VAL A 171 -1.01 7.93 11.31
N TYR A 172 -0.24 9.01 11.36
CA TYR A 172 -0.67 10.28 10.77
C TYR A 172 -0.92 10.16 9.26
N TRP A 173 -0.08 9.43 8.54
CA TRP A 173 -0.27 9.18 7.12
C TRP A 173 -1.58 8.45 6.82
N ALA A 174 -1.87 7.36 7.55
CA ALA A 174 -3.11 6.59 7.36
C ALA A 174 -4.37 7.42 7.68
N ILE A 175 -4.35 8.18 8.78
CA ILE A 175 -5.46 9.09 9.15
C ILE A 175 -5.64 10.16 8.08
N GLY A 176 -4.55 10.73 7.57
CA GLY A 176 -4.59 11.72 6.49
C GLY A 176 -5.19 11.15 5.21
N ASN A 177 -4.81 9.93 4.82
CA ASN A 177 -5.41 9.24 3.67
C ASN A 177 -6.92 9.02 3.88
N ALA A 178 -7.35 8.51 5.04
CA ALA A 178 -8.76 8.31 5.35
C ALA A 178 -9.55 9.63 5.30
N ALA A 179 -8.96 10.73 5.77
CA ALA A 179 -9.57 12.06 5.69
C ALA A 179 -9.75 12.51 4.23
N PHE A 180 -8.73 12.40 3.38
CA PHE A 180 -8.84 12.73 1.95
C PHE A 180 -9.90 11.90 1.25
N LEU A 181 -9.90 10.58 1.45
CA LEU A 181 -10.89 9.67 0.87
C LEU A 181 -12.32 10.01 1.31
N SER A 182 -12.49 10.50 2.54
CA SER A 182 -13.77 10.97 3.09
C SER A 182 -14.08 12.43 2.73
N SER A 183 -13.40 13.03 1.76
CA SER A 183 -13.56 14.43 1.33
C SER A 183 -13.31 15.47 2.43
N ARG A 184 -12.54 15.13 3.46
CA ARG A 184 -12.14 15.99 4.58
C ARG A 184 -10.75 16.56 4.31
N VAL A 185 -10.67 17.43 3.31
CA VAL A 185 -9.39 17.90 2.74
C VAL A 185 -8.52 18.60 3.80
N ASP A 186 -9.09 19.48 4.62
CA ASP A 186 -8.33 20.22 5.64
C ASP A 186 -7.71 19.30 6.69
N GLU A 187 -8.46 18.30 7.16
CA GLU A 187 -7.94 17.26 8.06
C GLU A 187 -6.88 16.41 7.37
N GLY A 188 -7.09 16.04 6.11
CA GLY A 188 -6.12 15.31 5.30
C GLY A 188 -4.78 16.05 5.20
N LEU A 189 -4.83 17.33 4.88
CA LEU A 189 -3.65 18.21 4.85
C LEU A 189 -2.95 18.28 6.20
N ARG A 190 -3.69 18.51 7.27
CA ARG A 190 -3.15 18.60 8.64
C ARG A 190 -2.43 17.33 9.05
N PHE A 191 -3.02 16.16 8.83
CA PHE A 191 -2.41 14.88 9.22
C PHE A 191 -1.23 14.51 8.32
N HIS A 192 -1.27 14.84 7.02
CA HIS A 192 -0.09 14.68 6.15
C HIS A 192 1.06 15.62 6.55
N ASP A 193 0.79 16.83 7.01
CA ASP A 193 1.82 17.74 7.52
C ASP A 193 2.46 17.19 8.82
N LEU A 194 1.66 16.58 9.71
CA LEU A 194 2.17 15.87 10.89
C LEU A 194 3.04 14.68 10.48
N ALA A 195 2.60 13.84 9.55
CA ALA A 195 3.40 12.74 9.01
C ALA A 195 4.71 13.24 8.39
N ALA A 196 4.65 14.30 7.58
CA ALA A 196 5.82 14.92 6.95
C ALA A 196 6.86 15.43 7.96
N SER A 197 6.39 15.90 9.14
CA SER A 197 7.28 16.36 10.22
C SER A 197 7.90 15.22 11.01
N THR A 198 7.31 14.03 10.94
CA THR A 198 7.73 12.84 11.70
C THR A 198 8.67 11.96 10.88
N PHE A 199 8.44 11.82 9.57
CA PHE A 199 9.30 11.03 8.70
C PHE A 199 10.64 11.72 8.43
N SER A 200 11.74 10.99 8.63
CA SER A 200 13.10 11.45 8.33
C SER A 200 13.71 10.67 7.16
N PRO A 201 14.13 11.35 6.07
CA PRO A 201 14.82 10.69 4.96
C PRO A 201 16.13 10.03 5.39
N ALA A 202 16.80 10.54 6.44
CA ALA A 202 18.02 9.96 6.97
C ALA A 202 17.77 8.63 7.70
N ARG A 203 16.57 8.40 8.23
CA ARG A 203 16.20 7.16 8.93
C ARG A 203 15.71 6.09 7.96
N ASN A 204 14.80 6.46 7.03
CA ASN A 204 14.25 5.54 6.05
C ASN A 204 13.81 6.32 4.78
N LEU A 205 14.72 6.35 3.80
CA LEU A 205 14.50 7.10 2.56
C LEU A 205 13.37 6.49 1.70
N GLU A 206 13.21 5.16 1.75
CA GLU A 206 12.15 4.47 1.00
C GLU A 206 10.76 4.85 1.52
N VAL A 207 10.53 4.76 2.84
CA VAL A 207 9.25 5.15 3.45
C VAL A 207 8.96 6.63 3.21
N TRP A 208 9.98 7.48 3.31
CA TRP A 208 9.87 8.90 3.04
C TRP A 208 9.47 9.18 1.58
N ALA A 209 10.06 8.46 0.61
CA ALA A 209 9.70 8.54 -0.81
C ALA A 209 8.24 8.12 -1.04
N ARG A 210 7.84 6.97 -0.50
CA ARG A 210 6.46 6.45 -0.60
C ARG A 210 5.44 7.40 -0.01
N PHE A 211 5.71 7.94 1.18
CA PHE A 211 4.85 8.95 1.80
C PHE A 211 4.69 10.18 0.91
N ASN A 212 5.78 10.75 0.41
CA ASN A 212 5.70 11.96 -0.43
C ASN A 212 4.94 11.68 -1.74
N ASN A 213 5.15 10.52 -2.39
CA ASN A 213 4.42 10.12 -3.57
C ASN A 213 2.91 9.98 -3.31
N ALA A 214 2.53 9.28 -2.23
CA ALA A 214 1.13 9.11 -1.84
C ALA A 214 0.47 10.44 -1.43
N SER A 215 1.20 11.28 -0.67
CA SER A 215 0.71 12.62 -0.29
C SER A 215 0.46 13.50 -1.51
N ALA A 216 1.33 13.44 -2.52
CA ALA A 216 1.11 14.13 -3.80
C ALA A 216 -0.16 13.61 -4.49
N ALA A 217 -0.34 12.30 -4.59
CA ALA A 217 -1.51 11.70 -5.22
C ALA A 217 -2.82 12.12 -4.54
N MET A 218 -2.88 12.09 -3.20
CA MET A 218 -4.07 12.50 -2.44
C MET A 218 -4.40 13.99 -2.62
N ARG A 219 -3.38 14.85 -2.60
CA ARG A 219 -3.55 16.29 -2.84
C ARG A 219 -4.04 16.58 -4.26
N LEU A 220 -3.48 15.91 -5.26
CA LEU A 220 -3.89 16.05 -6.67
C LEU A 220 -5.31 15.51 -6.90
N ALA A 221 -5.70 14.43 -6.26
CA ALA A 221 -7.07 13.90 -6.32
C ALA A 221 -8.10 14.89 -5.70
N ALA A 222 -7.64 15.78 -4.80
CA ALA A 222 -8.43 16.88 -4.25
C ALA A 222 -8.25 18.21 -5.04
N ASP A 223 -7.76 18.16 -6.29
CA ASP A 223 -7.48 19.29 -7.18
C ASP A 223 -6.49 20.34 -6.60
N LEU A 224 -5.61 19.92 -5.69
CA LEU A 224 -4.62 20.80 -5.07
C LEU A 224 -3.28 20.70 -5.83
N ALA A 225 -3.02 21.66 -6.71
CA ALA A 225 -1.76 21.79 -7.45
C ALA A 225 -0.90 22.97 -6.93
N ASP A 226 -0.80 23.08 -5.62
CA ASP A 226 -0.02 24.14 -4.97
C ASP A 226 1.48 23.79 -4.87
N SER A 227 2.28 24.73 -4.32
CA SER A 227 3.72 24.53 -4.13
C SER A 227 4.05 23.43 -3.10
N ALA A 228 3.14 23.07 -2.19
CA ALA A 228 3.35 21.99 -1.23
C ALA A 228 3.20 20.64 -1.94
N THR A 229 2.21 20.50 -2.81
CA THR A 229 2.04 19.32 -3.67
C THR A 229 3.24 19.11 -4.59
N LEU A 230 3.74 20.19 -5.23
CA LEU A 230 4.94 20.12 -6.06
C LEU A 230 6.15 19.63 -5.27
N ARG A 231 6.35 20.15 -4.06
CA ARG A 231 7.45 19.69 -3.19
C ARG A 231 7.34 18.19 -2.82
N CYS A 232 6.14 17.66 -2.64
CA CYS A 232 5.96 16.23 -2.41
C CYS A 232 6.40 15.41 -3.64
N ILE A 233 6.02 15.84 -4.85
CA ILE A 233 6.44 15.19 -6.10
C ILE A 233 7.96 15.21 -6.22
N GLU A 234 8.59 16.39 -6.11
CA GLU A 234 10.05 16.57 -6.23
C GLU A 234 10.84 15.74 -5.21
N ARG A 235 10.34 15.63 -3.97
CA ARG A 235 10.95 14.81 -2.93
C ARG A 235 10.85 13.33 -3.25
N ALA A 236 9.73 12.85 -3.76
CA ALA A 236 9.56 11.46 -4.15
C ALA A 236 10.50 11.11 -5.32
N GLU A 237 10.56 11.95 -6.35
CA GLU A 237 11.46 11.78 -7.50
C GLU A 237 12.93 11.75 -7.07
N LEU A 238 13.37 12.73 -6.26
CA LEU A 238 14.74 12.80 -5.76
C LEU A 238 15.14 11.56 -4.96
N ALA A 239 14.24 11.06 -4.10
CA ALA A 239 14.52 9.87 -3.33
C ALA A 239 14.64 8.63 -4.22
N THR A 240 13.75 8.49 -5.21
CA THR A 240 13.78 7.39 -6.18
C THR A 240 15.07 7.42 -7.03
N ASP A 241 15.56 8.58 -7.41
CA ASP A 241 16.85 8.73 -8.10
C ASP A 241 18.03 8.23 -7.27
N VAL A 242 17.94 8.33 -5.94
CA VAL A 242 19.01 7.90 -5.02
C VAL A 242 18.95 6.40 -4.72
N ILE A 243 17.76 5.85 -4.44
CA ILE A 243 17.63 4.44 -4.00
C ILE A 243 17.39 3.47 -5.16
N GLY A 244 17.04 3.96 -6.35
CA GLY A 244 16.49 3.17 -7.44
C GLY A 244 15.05 2.76 -7.12
N GLY A 245 14.08 3.16 -7.91
CA GLY A 245 12.67 2.74 -7.75
C GLY A 245 12.34 1.54 -8.63
N SER A 246 11.31 0.79 -8.24
CA SER A 246 10.67 -0.15 -9.17
C SER A 246 10.10 0.62 -10.37
N GLU A 247 9.94 -0.06 -11.49
CA GLU A 247 9.36 0.56 -12.68
C GLU A 247 7.94 1.09 -12.41
N GLU A 248 7.16 0.36 -11.62
CA GLU A 248 5.84 0.79 -11.16
C GLU A 248 5.93 2.14 -10.40
N ASN A 249 6.83 2.25 -9.41
CA ASN A 249 7.01 3.50 -8.65
C ASN A 249 7.36 4.68 -9.57
N ILE A 250 8.22 4.48 -10.55
CA ILE A 250 8.61 5.50 -11.52
C ILE A 250 7.41 5.94 -12.37
N LEU A 251 6.57 5.01 -12.81
CA LEU A 251 5.37 5.31 -13.58
C LEU A 251 4.32 6.07 -12.75
N LEU A 252 4.10 5.67 -11.49
CA LEU A 252 3.21 6.37 -10.58
C LEU A 252 3.70 7.81 -10.28
N GLN A 253 4.99 8.04 -10.16
CA GLN A 253 5.56 9.37 -10.01
C GLN A 253 5.36 10.23 -11.27
N LYS A 254 5.58 9.66 -12.47
CA LYS A 254 5.26 10.33 -13.74
C LYS A 254 3.79 10.69 -13.85
N MET A 255 2.90 9.81 -13.38
CA MET A 255 1.46 10.08 -13.33
C MET A 255 1.16 11.28 -12.41
N ASN A 256 1.72 11.32 -11.20
CA ASN A 256 1.55 12.45 -10.29
C ASN A 256 2.10 13.77 -10.90
N ARG A 257 3.27 13.73 -11.54
CA ARG A 257 3.85 14.90 -12.22
C ARG A 257 2.96 15.35 -13.38
N GLY A 258 2.45 14.42 -14.19
CA GLY A 258 1.52 14.71 -15.29
C GLY A 258 0.21 15.31 -14.78
N HIS A 259 -0.34 14.78 -13.69
CA HIS A 259 -1.54 15.34 -13.06
C HIS A 259 -1.31 16.77 -12.55
N TRP A 260 -0.19 16.99 -11.88
CA TRP A 260 0.18 18.35 -11.43
C TRP A 260 0.33 19.31 -12.60
N ASN A 261 1.01 18.92 -13.69
CA ASN A 261 1.16 19.75 -14.89
C ASN A 261 -0.22 20.14 -15.47
N PHE A 262 -1.14 19.15 -15.56
CA PHE A 262 -2.49 19.40 -16.05
C PHE A 262 -3.23 20.44 -15.18
N LEU A 263 -3.25 20.26 -13.87
CA LEU A 263 -3.92 21.20 -12.95
C LEU A 263 -3.23 22.56 -12.88
N ALA A 264 -1.92 22.61 -13.09
CA ALA A 264 -1.14 23.86 -13.15
C ALA A 264 -1.29 24.61 -14.48
N GLY A 265 -2.08 24.10 -15.44
CA GLY A 265 -2.36 24.76 -16.72
C GLY A 265 -1.34 24.42 -17.82
N ASP A 266 -0.57 23.33 -17.67
CA ASP A 266 0.32 22.79 -18.71
C ASP A 266 -0.19 21.43 -19.22
N PRO A 267 -1.28 21.39 -20.01
CA PRO A 267 -1.79 20.14 -20.57
C PRO A 267 -0.81 19.50 -21.57
N ALA A 268 0.08 20.28 -22.23
CA ALA A 268 1.06 19.73 -23.15
C ALA A 268 2.15 18.93 -22.40
N GLY A 269 2.66 19.46 -21.30
CA GLY A 269 3.58 18.76 -20.42
C GLY A 269 2.94 17.52 -19.78
N ALA A 270 1.64 17.59 -19.45
CA ALA A 270 0.89 16.43 -18.96
C ALA A 270 0.84 15.29 -20.00
N VAL A 271 0.49 15.60 -21.26
CA VAL A 271 0.44 14.62 -22.35
C VAL A 271 1.80 13.93 -22.55
N GLN A 272 2.91 14.71 -22.55
CA GLN A 272 4.25 14.13 -22.74
C GLN A 272 4.62 13.09 -21.67
N LEU A 273 4.15 13.26 -20.44
CA LEU A 273 4.43 12.34 -19.33
C LEU A 273 3.48 11.14 -19.32
N LEU A 274 2.19 11.38 -19.57
CA LEU A 274 1.15 10.38 -19.39
C LEU A 274 1.02 9.41 -20.56
N ASP A 275 1.40 9.81 -21.78
CA ASP A 275 1.31 8.97 -22.98
C ASP A 275 2.06 7.64 -22.79
N GLY A 276 3.32 7.69 -22.36
CA GLY A 276 4.10 6.50 -22.07
C GLY A 276 3.68 5.73 -20.83
N VAL A 277 2.88 6.32 -19.92
CA VAL A 277 2.33 5.63 -18.74
C VAL A 277 1.14 4.75 -19.14
N CYS A 278 0.27 5.27 -20.01
CA CYS A 278 -0.93 4.56 -20.47
C CYS A 278 -0.64 3.32 -21.33
N GLU A 279 0.59 3.12 -21.78
CA GLU A 279 1.01 1.96 -22.56
C GLU A 279 1.58 0.81 -21.71
N ARG A 280 1.66 0.99 -20.39
CA ARG A 280 2.34 0.05 -19.47
C ARG A 280 1.36 -0.85 -18.73
N GLU A 281 0.50 -1.54 -19.49
CA GLU A 281 -0.43 -2.57 -18.98
C GLU A 281 0.29 -3.79 -18.36
N ASP A 282 1.56 -3.98 -18.70
CA ASP A 282 2.42 -5.02 -18.17
C ASP A 282 2.96 -4.74 -16.76
N VAL A 283 2.91 -3.47 -16.31
CA VAL A 283 3.49 -3.02 -15.03
C VAL A 283 2.45 -2.48 -14.08
N LEU A 284 1.52 -1.67 -14.59
CA LEU A 284 0.54 -0.97 -13.75
C LEU A 284 -0.76 -1.77 -13.61
N PRO A 285 -1.35 -1.79 -12.40
CA PRO A 285 -2.67 -2.38 -12.21
C PRO A 285 -3.75 -1.59 -12.95
N PRO A 286 -4.88 -2.23 -13.31
CA PRO A 286 -5.95 -1.61 -14.08
C PRO A 286 -6.46 -0.29 -13.49
N GLN A 287 -6.56 -0.17 -12.16
CA GLN A 287 -6.96 1.07 -11.50
C GLN A 287 -6.03 2.24 -11.85
N ALA A 288 -4.71 2.04 -11.77
CA ALA A 288 -3.72 3.08 -12.05
C ALA A 288 -3.70 3.45 -13.54
N LEU A 289 -3.86 2.46 -14.43
CA LEU A 289 -4.00 2.69 -15.88
C LEU A 289 -5.25 3.50 -16.20
N GLY A 290 -6.36 3.19 -15.56
CA GLY A 290 -7.60 3.96 -15.68
C GLY A 290 -7.40 5.43 -15.34
N GLU A 291 -6.74 5.72 -14.23
CA GLU A 291 -6.42 7.10 -13.81
C GLU A 291 -5.47 7.79 -14.80
N ALA A 292 -4.40 7.14 -15.23
CA ALA A 292 -3.45 7.69 -16.19
C ALA A 292 -4.14 8.03 -17.52
N CYS A 293 -4.92 7.11 -18.08
CA CYS A 293 -5.65 7.31 -19.33
C CYS A 293 -6.73 8.39 -19.21
N LEU A 294 -7.41 8.48 -18.05
CA LEU A 294 -8.37 9.55 -17.78
C LEU A 294 -7.70 10.93 -17.81
N LEU A 295 -6.58 11.08 -17.12
CA LEU A 295 -5.80 12.31 -17.08
C LEU A 295 -5.26 12.68 -18.47
N LEU A 296 -4.73 11.71 -19.21
CA LEU A 296 -4.25 11.89 -20.58
C LEU A 296 -5.38 12.37 -21.50
N GLY A 297 -6.53 11.70 -21.46
CA GLY A 297 -7.70 12.10 -22.25
C GLY A 297 -8.18 13.51 -21.93
N ARG A 298 -8.22 13.90 -20.64
CA ARG A 298 -8.55 15.26 -20.21
C ARG A 298 -7.54 16.29 -20.70
N ALA A 299 -6.23 15.99 -20.65
CA ALA A 299 -5.18 16.86 -21.13
C ALA A 299 -5.23 17.05 -22.66
N GLN A 300 -5.45 15.98 -23.42
CA GLN A 300 -5.63 16.02 -24.89
C GLN A 300 -6.88 16.84 -25.28
N LYS A 301 -7.97 16.66 -24.56
CA LYS A 301 -9.20 17.44 -24.75
C LYS A 301 -8.95 18.94 -24.55
N ALA A 302 -8.21 19.32 -23.50
CA ALA A 302 -7.84 20.71 -23.26
C ALA A 302 -6.95 21.31 -24.36
N LEU A 303 -6.21 20.47 -25.09
CA LEU A 303 -5.42 20.88 -26.27
C LEU A 303 -6.22 20.87 -27.57
N GLY A 304 -7.48 20.43 -27.57
CA GLY A 304 -8.34 20.33 -28.73
C GLY A 304 -8.13 19.06 -29.57
N ASP A 305 -7.30 18.11 -29.13
CA ASP A 305 -7.14 16.80 -29.77
C ASP A 305 -8.26 15.85 -29.32
N MET A 306 -9.44 16.08 -29.90
CA MET A 306 -10.66 15.34 -29.54
C MET A 306 -10.60 13.84 -29.91
N ALA A 307 -9.85 13.49 -30.96
CA ALA A 307 -9.74 12.10 -31.41
C ALA A 307 -8.93 11.25 -30.43
N SER A 308 -7.74 11.72 -30.03
CA SER A 308 -6.91 11.05 -29.04
C SER A 308 -7.57 11.05 -27.65
N ALA A 309 -8.22 12.18 -27.27
CA ALA A 309 -8.96 12.29 -26.03
C ALA A 309 -10.06 11.24 -25.93
N GLN A 310 -10.87 11.07 -26.97
CA GLN A 310 -11.93 10.05 -27.00
C GLN A 310 -11.36 8.65 -26.84
N GLN A 311 -10.29 8.32 -27.52
CA GLN A 311 -9.64 7.02 -27.42
C GLN A 311 -9.17 6.72 -25.99
N ASN A 312 -8.47 7.69 -25.35
CA ASN A 312 -7.93 7.48 -24.02
C ASN A 312 -9.00 7.49 -22.92
N LEU A 313 -10.06 8.28 -23.05
CA LEU A 313 -11.21 8.22 -22.14
C LEU A 313 -11.95 6.88 -22.22
N LEU A 314 -12.06 6.28 -23.41
CA LEU A 314 -12.63 4.93 -23.55
C LEU A 314 -11.71 3.86 -22.95
N LYS A 315 -10.37 3.96 -23.13
CA LYS A 315 -9.41 3.10 -22.45
C LYS A 315 -9.53 3.21 -20.94
N ALA A 316 -9.64 4.45 -20.42
CA ALA A 316 -9.83 4.70 -19.00
C ALA A 316 -11.06 3.99 -18.45
N ALA A 317 -12.23 4.12 -19.12
CA ALA A 317 -13.44 3.43 -18.73
C ALA A 317 -13.27 1.90 -18.71
N HIS A 318 -12.61 1.34 -19.72
CA HIS A 318 -12.32 -0.10 -19.79
C HIS A 318 -11.44 -0.58 -18.64
N HIS A 319 -10.35 0.14 -18.32
CA HIS A 319 -9.47 -0.21 -17.22
C HIS A 319 -10.17 -0.09 -15.85
N PHE A 320 -11.03 0.91 -15.66
CA PHE A 320 -11.82 1.04 -14.44
C PHE A 320 -12.83 -0.11 -14.30
N GLU A 321 -13.48 -0.55 -15.40
CA GLU A 321 -14.35 -1.74 -15.39
C GLU A 321 -13.56 -3.00 -15.00
N ALA A 322 -12.38 -3.20 -15.57
CA ALA A 322 -11.50 -4.31 -15.23
C ALA A 322 -11.06 -4.29 -13.75
N ALA A 323 -10.98 -3.10 -13.15
CA ALA A 323 -10.71 -2.90 -11.73
C ALA A 323 -11.95 -2.99 -10.83
N GLY A 324 -13.16 -3.19 -11.38
CA GLY A 324 -14.40 -3.14 -10.61
C GLY A 324 -14.82 -1.75 -10.14
N ALA A 325 -14.22 -0.68 -10.68
CA ALA A 325 -14.47 0.71 -10.32
C ALA A 325 -15.51 1.37 -11.22
N GLU A 326 -16.75 0.86 -11.21
CA GLU A 326 -17.83 1.26 -12.13
C GLU A 326 -18.11 2.76 -12.11
N GLN A 327 -18.13 3.39 -10.92
CA GLN A 327 -18.36 4.83 -10.80
C GLN A 327 -17.28 5.65 -11.52
N ARG A 328 -16.01 5.20 -11.47
CA ARG A 328 -14.90 5.85 -12.18
C ARG A 328 -15.00 5.62 -13.69
N ALA A 329 -15.46 4.45 -14.12
CA ALA A 329 -15.71 4.15 -15.52
C ALA A 329 -16.79 5.08 -16.09
N ASP A 330 -17.86 5.29 -15.35
CA ASP A 330 -18.94 6.22 -15.75
C ASP A 330 -18.44 7.67 -15.81
N GLN A 331 -17.66 8.10 -14.84
CA GLN A 331 -17.02 9.42 -14.86
C GLN A 331 -16.13 9.60 -16.11
N ALA A 332 -15.34 8.59 -16.50
CA ALA A 332 -14.55 8.66 -17.73
C ALA A 332 -15.44 8.80 -18.98
N ARG A 333 -16.60 8.15 -19.03
CA ARG A 333 -17.59 8.30 -20.11
C ARG A 333 -18.26 9.67 -20.12
N GLU A 334 -18.55 10.24 -18.97
CA GLU A 334 -19.10 11.60 -18.88
C GLU A 334 -18.17 12.64 -19.51
N TYR A 335 -16.86 12.49 -19.37
CA TYR A 335 -15.88 13.36 -20.03
C TYR A 335 -15.91 13.28 -21.56
N LEU A 336 -16.47 12.23 -22.17
CA LEU A 336 -16.66 12.14 -23.63
C LEU A 336 -17.74 13.12 -24.12
N THR A 337 -18.75 13.35 -23.31
CA THR A 337 -19.96 14.11 -23.70
C THR A 337 -20.00 15.52 -23.12
N ALA A 338 -19.23 15.79 -22.06
CA ALA A 338 -19.16 17.12 -21.47
C ALA A 338 -18.56 18.11 -22.47
N ASP A 339 -19.16 19.28 -22.65
CA ASP A 339 -18.56 20.40 -23.38
C ASP A 339 -17.34 20.95 -22.60
N VAL A 340 -16.33 21.42 -23.32
CA VAL A 340 -15.07 21.99 -22.74
C VAL A 340 -15.34 23.25 -21.95
#